data_b82a0d29d5cf4de23540b116313ec606
#
_entry.id   b82a0d29d5cf4de23540b116313ec606
#
_cell.length_a   1.000
_cell.length_b   1.000
_cell.length_c   1.000
_cell.angle_alpha   90.00
_cell.angle_beta   90.00
_cell.angle_gamma   90.00
#
_symmetry.space_group_name_H-M   'P 1'
#
loop_
_entity.id
_entity.type
_entity.pdbx_description
1 polymer ?
#
loop_
_entity_poly.entity_id
_entity_poly.type
_entity_poly.pdbx_seq_one_letter_code
_entity_poly.pdbx_strand_id
1 'polypeptide(L)'
;MKIKEKYYESVGEQVYFTRLSNGLTIHLIPKEDYYETYGIITTKFGSVDTRILVNGDERQYPAGIAHFLEHKVFEDENGQDYLKKFVHLGSESNAFTSFTKTSYLFSTTSKVPENIQLLLEMVSKVSFTEKSVSKEREIIQQEIGMYQDSPDYRLFFGALENLYPGTPLADDIAGTRDSISNITIDNLRENFDLFYHPSQMHLLVIGNFDVDEVLQVVKEYDLVPPHPSVELERFPVEKNEVRLNQSCRMEVATPKLAIGLRGNDIIKEEEKFRYKLMLKLLFSMMFGWTSQRFQSLYEAGKIDNSLTLEVEVGELFHFVILTMDTQEPVSLSHQFRSAIKQFEKDPDVNQEHLDTIKSEMFGDFLQGLNSLEYSATQFEYFSDGSTSYDLPKILQGISLQDIIKLGRQFIDQAEMVDYMIFQK
;
A
#
# COMPACT_ATOMS: atom_id res chain seq x y z
N MET A 1 -10.13 22.27 -19.23
CA MET A 1 -9.43 21.65 -18.09
C MET A 1 -9.00 22.77 -17.15
N LYS A 2 -9.32 22.70 -15.84
CA LYS A 2 -8.86 23.69 -14.85
C LYS A 2 -7.75 23.04 -14.04
N ILE A 3 -6.54 23.56 -14.20
CA ILE A 3 -5.39 23.13 -13.40
C ILE A 3 -5.42 23.90 -12.09
N LYS A 4 -5.28 23.20 -10.96
CA LYS A 4 -5.02 23.76 -9.67
C LYS A 4 -3.54 23.55 -9.35
N GLU A 5 -2.95 24.49 -8.65
CA GLU A 5 -1.57 24.40 -8.20
C GLU A 5 -1.50 24.66 -6.69
N LYS A 6 -0.59 24.00 -6.02
CA LYS A 6 -0.33 24.15 -4.58
C LYS A 6 1.17 24.08 -4.34
N TYR A 7 1.72 25.11 -3.72
CA TYR A 7 3.11 25.14 -3.28
C TYR A 7 3.18 24.73 -1.79
N TYR A 8 4.03 23.78 -1.50
CA TYR A 8 4.26 23.24 -0.15
C TYR A 8 5.55 23.85 0.42
N GLU A 9 5.43 25.01 1.11
CA GLU A 9 6.55 25.78 1.63
C GLU A 9 7.50 24.96 2.54
N SER A 10 6.96 24.03 3.32
CA SER A 10 7.71 23.20 4.26
C SER A 10 8.71 22.25 3.61
N VAL A 11 8.54 21.97 2.33
CA VAL A 11 9.37 21.01 1.55
C VAL A 11 9.86 21.59 0.23
N GLY A 12 9.43 22.79 -0.14
CA GLY A 12 9.84 23.46 -1.38
C GLY A 12 9.25 22.83 -2.65
N GLU A 13 8.11 22.13 -2.55
CA GLU A 13 7.55 21.36 -3.65
C GLU A 13 6.33 22.04 -4.28
N GLN A 14 6.28 22.07 -5.60
CA GLN A 14 5.14 22.55 -6.39
C GLN A 14 4.36 21.34 -6.92
N VAL A 15 3.07 21.27 -6.62
CA VAL A 15 2.18 20.19 -7.08
C VAL A 15 1.08 20.78 -7.95
N TYR A 16 0.96 20.28 -9.18
CA TYR A 16 -0.15 20.58 -10.08
C TYR A 16 -1.17 19.45 -10.03
N PHE A 17 -2.43 19.82 -9.98
CA PHE A 17 -3.54 18.88 -9.92
C PHE A 17 -4.60 19.21 -10.97
N THR A 18 -5.09 18.18 -11.66
CA THR A 18 -6.26 18.29 -12.52
C THR A 18 -7.03 16.98 -12.59
N ARG A 19 -8.30 17.05 -12.97
CA ARG A 19 -9.12 15.91 -13.31
C ARG A 19 -9.70 16.09 -14.70
N LEU A 20 -9.52 15.09 -15.56
CA LEU A 20 -10.06 15.11 -16.91
C LEU A 20 -11.57 14.83 -16.95
N SER A 21 -12.20 15.12 -18.09
CA SER A 21 -13.64 14.87 -18.30
C SER A 21 -14.01 13.38 -18.26
N ASN A 22 -13.08 12.48 -18.62
CA ASN A 22 -13.24 11.03 -18.53
C ASN A 22 -13.04 10.50 -17.09
N GLY A 23 -12.68 11.37 -16.14
CA GLY A 23 -12.51 11.04 -14.73
C GLY A 23 -11.08 10.76 -14.27
N LEU A 24 -10.09 10.66 -15.19
CA LEU A 24 -8.68 10.46 -14.82
C LEU A 24 -8.19 11.63 -13.94
N THR A 25 -7.66 11.29 -12.76
CA THR A 25 -7.02 12.24 -11.85
C THR A 25 -5.54 12.31 -12.15
N ILE A 26 -4.97 13.53 -12.18
CA ILE A 26 -3.56 13.76 -12.53
C ILE A 26 -2.91 14.64 -11.48
N HIS A 27 -1.75 14.22 -11.00
CA HIS A 27 -0.82 15.06 -10.24
C HIS A 27 0.50 15.12 -10.95
N LEU A 28 1.08 16.34 -11.03
CA LEU A 28 2.38 16.58 -11.65
C LEU A 28 3.26 17.33 -10.65
N ILE A 29 4.48 16.83 -10.45
CA ILE A 29 5.46 17.37 -9.50
C ILE A 29 6.78 17.58 -10.25
N PRO A 30 6.95 18.72 -10.94
CA PRO A 30 8.18 19.00 -11.67
C PRO A 30 9.34 19.25 -10.70
N LYS A 31 10.49 18.63 -11.00
CA LYS A 31 11.75 18.75 -10.25
C LYS A 31 12.89 19.00 -11.23
N GLU A 32 13.17 20.26 -11.51
CA GLU A 32 14.15 20.67 -12.53
C GLU A 32 15.60 20.24 -12.21
N ASP A 33 15.92 20.05 -10.91
CA ASP A 33 17.25 19.64 -10.45
C ASP A 33 17.52 18.13 -10.62
N TYR A 34 16.53 17.35 -11.11
CA TYR A 34 16.69 15.93 -11.38
C TYR A 34 16.95 15.67 -12.87
N TYR A 35 17.65 14.60 -13.16
CA TYR A 35 17.85 14.11 -14.55
C TYR A 35 16.81 13.06 -14.95
N GLU A 36 16.09 12.53 -13.98
CA GLU A 36 15.16 11.41 -14.12
C GLU A 36 13.72 11.91 -13.99
N THR A 37 12.82 11.20 -14.65
CA THR A 37 11.37 11.34 -14.49
C THR A 37 10.78 9.98 -14.17
N TYR A 38 9.91 9.95 -13.18
CA TYR A 38 9.17 8.79 -12.74
C TYR A 38 7.68 9.01 -13.01
N GLY A 39 7.06 8.10 -13.73
CA GLY A 39 5.63 8.13 -14.02
C GLY A 39 4.96 6.89 -13.44
N ILE A 40 3.87 7.07 -12.71
CA ILE A 40 3.09 5.98 -12.12
C ILE A 40 1.61 6.20 -12.37
N ILE A 41 0.93 5.18 -12.88
CA ILE A 41 -0.52 5.14 -12.98
C ILE A 41 -1.07 4.07 -12.05
N THR A 42 -2.01 4.45 -11.21
CA THR A 42 -2.59 3.60 -10.18
C THR A 42 -4.08 3.46 -10.42
N THR A 43 -4.58 2.23 -10.42
CA THR A 43 -6.02 1.95 -10.34
C THR A 43 -6.43 1.60 -8.90
N LYS A 44 -7.61 2.02 -8.50
CA LYS A 44 -8.23 1.64 -7.22
C LYS A 44 -8.77 0.21 -7.31
N PHE A 45 -7.89 -0.75 -7.46
CA PHE A 45 -8.18 -2.18 -7.56
C PHE A 45 -7.06 -2.97 -6.90
N GLY A 46 -7.38 -3.70 -5.85
CA GLY A 46 -6.41 -4.50 -5.10
C GLY A 46 -6.93 -5.86 -4.67
N SER A 47 -6.16 -6.57 -3.86
CA SER A 47 -6.47 -7.96 -3.49
C SER A 47 -7.76 -8.11 -2.67
N VAL A 48 -8.23 -7.06 -1.99
CA VAL A 48 -9.50 -7.11 -1.22
C VAL A 48 -10.75 -6.94 -2.09
N ASP A 49 -10.62 -6.51 -3.34
CA ASP A 49 -11.74 -6.26 -4.25
C ASP A 49 -12.28 -7.56 -4.89
N THR A 50 -12.40 -8.62 -4.10
CA THR A 50 -12.95 -9.90 -4.55
C THR A 50 -14.47 -9.95 -4.47
N ARG A 51 -15.11 -9.02 -3.77
CA ARG A 51 -16.55 -8.88 -3.61
C ARG A 51 -16.94 -7.41 -3.67
N ILE A 52 -17.77 -7.04 -4.65
CA ILE A 52 -18.17 -5.64 -4.91
C ILE A 52 -19.63 -5.57 -5.34
N LEU A 53 -20.24 -4.38 -5.22
CA LEU A 53 -21.49 -4.04 -5.87
C LEU A 53 -21.20 -3.22 -7.13
N VAL A 54 -21.79 -3.61 -8.23
CA VAL A 54 -21.74 -2.90 -9.51
C VAL A 54 -23.17 -2.45 -9.85
N ASN A 55 -23.45 -1.15 -9.74
CA ASN A 55 -24.80 -0.59 -9.88
C ASN A 55 -25.85 -1.31 -8.99
N GLY A 56 -25.44 -1.73 -7.78
CA GLY A 56 -26.28 -2.45 -6.81
C GLY A 56 -26.34 -3.97 -6.98
N ASP A 57 -25.75 -4.54 -8.05
CA ASP A 57 -25.64 -5.99 -8.25
C ASP A 57 -24.34 -6.52 -7.68
N GLU A 58 -24.44 -7.54 -6.83
CA GLU A 58 -23.25 -8.17 -6.24
C GLU A 58 -22.46 -8.99 -7.27
N ARG A 59 -21.13 -8.80 -7.24
CA ARG A 59 -20.15 -9.58 -8.00
C ARG A 59 -19.14 -10.19 -7.06
N GLN A 60 -18.72 -11.41 -7.36
CA GLN A 60 -17.70 -12.12 -6.60
C GLN A 60 -16.66 -12.73 -7.54
N TYR A 61 -15.38 -12.54 -7.20
CA TYR A 61 -14.25 -12.98 -8.00
C TYR A 61 -13.27 -13.81 -7.15
N PRO A 62 -12.50 -14.72 -7.78
CA PRO A 62 -11.46 -15.46 -7.07
C PRO A 62 -10.37 -14.54 -6.52
N ALA A 63 -9.84 -14.89 -5.33
CA ALA A 63 -8.66 -14.19 -4.77
C ALA A 63 -7.47 -14.26 -5.72
N GLY A 64 -6.66 -13.19 -5.74
CA GLY A 64 -5.51 -13.03 -6.64
C GLY A 64 -5.85 -12.44 -8.01
N ILE A 65 -7.11 -12.10 -8.31
CA ILE A 65 -7.49 -11.57 -9.62
C ILE A 65 -6.84 -10.22 -9.94
N ALA A 66 -6.64 -9.36 -8.94
CA ALA A 66 -5.97 -8.08 -9.13
C ALA A 66 -4.50 -8.27 -9.54
N HIS A 67 -3.78 -9.14 -8.86
CA HIS A 67 -2.40 -9.50 -9.19
C HIS A 67 -2.31 -10.22 -10.55
N PHE A 68 -3.26 -11.09 -10.86
CA PHE A 68 -3.33 -11.73 -12.19
C PHE A 68 -3.47 -10.69 -13.32
N LEU A 69 -4.34 -9.69 -13.12
CA LEU A 69 -4.48 -8.60 -14.07
C LEU A 69 -3.23 -7.73 -14.17
N GLU A 70 -2.53 -7.49 -13.06
CA GLU A 70 -1.24 -6.80 -13.08
C GLU A 70 -0.29 -7.43 -14.10
N HIS A 71 -0.10 -8.75 -14.02
CA HIS A 71 0.74 -9.51 -14.99
C HIS A 71 0.21 -9.39 -16.42
N LYS A 72 -1.11 -9.50 -16.60
CA LYS A 72 -1.71 -9.53 -17.95
C LYS A 72 -1.68 -8.18 -18.65
N VAL A 73 -1.68 -7.07 -17.94
CA VAL A 73 -1.61 -5.73 -18.52
C VAL A 73 -0.27 -5.46 -19.22
N PHE A 74 0.80 -6.18 -18.88
CA PHE A 74 2.08 -6.12 -19.59
C PHE A 74 2.08 -6.79 -20.97
N GLU A 75 1.02 -7.50 -21.37
CA GLU A 75 0.92 -8.13 -22.68
C GLU A 75 -0.02 -7.36 -23.59
N ASP A 76 0.47 -6.87 -24.74
CA ASP A 76 -0.33 -6.13 -25.70
C ASP A 76 -1.28 -7.04 -26.51
N GLU A 77 -2.13 -6.44 -27.35
CA GLU A 77 -3.10 -7.16 -28.20
C GLU A 77 -2.48 -8.18 -29.14
N ASN A 78 -1.19 -8.09 -29.46
CA ASN A 78 -0.41 -8.98 -30.32
C ASN A 78 0.41 -10.01 -29.53
N GLY A 79 0.29 -10.03 -28.20
CA GLY A 79 1.08 -10.87 -27.31
C GLY A 79 2.53 -10.40 -27.14
N GLN A 80 2.81 -9.11 -27.40
CA GLN A 80 4.12 -8.51 -27.17
C GLN A 80 4.19 -7.94 -25.76
N ASP A 81 5.37 -8.04 -25.17
CA ASP A 81 5.63 -7.56 -23.82
C ASP A 81 5.93 -6.06 -23.80
N TYR A 82 5.13 -5.28 -23.06
CA TYR A 82 5.33 -3.84 -22.85
C TYR A 82 6.65 -3.50 -22.18
N LEU A 83 7.22 -4.37 -21.34
CA LEU A 83 8.56 -4.16 -20.75
C LEU A 83 9.61 -3.97 -21.85
N LYS A 84 9.52 -4.74 -22.94
CA LYS A 84 10.44 -4.59 -24.09
C LYS A 84 10.24 -3.25 -24.79
N LYS A 85 9.00 -2.74 -24.87
CA LYS A 85 8.72 -1.44 -25.48
C LYS A 85 9.33 -0.32 -24.64
N PHE A 86 9.22 -0.35 -23.30
CA PHE A 86 9.87 0.59 -22.40
C PHE A 86 11.40 0.55 -22.52
N VAL A 87 12.00 -0.63 -22.55
CA VAL A 87 13.46 -0.79 -22.77
C VAL A 87 13.90 -0.16 -24.10
N HIS A 88 13.11 -0.27 -25.18
CA HIS A 88 13.41 0.40 -26.46
C HIS A 88 13.34 1.93 -26.36
N LEU A 89 12.58 2.48 -25.43
CA LEU A 89 12.58 3.91 -25.14
C LEU A 89 13.73 4.35 -24.23
N GLY A 90 14.50 3.39 -23.68
CA GLY A 90 15.58 3.63 -22.73
C GLY A 90 15.05 3.79 -21.28
N SER A 91 13.96 3.13 -20.95
CA SER A 91 13.25 3.26 -19.69
C SER A 91 13.16 1.91 -18.97
N GLU A 92 13.07 1.96 -17.65
CA GLU A 92 12.70 0.82 -16.82
C GLU A 92 11.19 0.91 -16.50
N SER A 93 10.53 -0.23 -16.37
CA SER A 93 9.11 -0.30 -16.00
C SER A 93 8.87 -1.44 -15.03
N ASN A 94 7.93 -1.26 -14.13
CA ASN A 94 7.54 -2.24 -13.12
C ASN A 94 6.06 -2.06 -12.76
N ALA A 95 5.52 -2.97 -11.93
CA ALA A 95 4.20 -2.85 -11.36
C ALA A 95 4.16 -3.47 -9.96
N PHE A 96 3.13 -3.17 -9.21
CA PHE A 96 2.83 -3.84 -7.95
C PHE A 96 1.35 -3.78 -7.63
N THR A 97 0.86 -4.83 -6.98
CA THR A 97 -0.50 -4.91 -6.40
C THR A 97 -0.40 -4.88 -4.88
N SER A 98 -1.30 -4.12 -4.26
CA SER A 98 -1.49 -4.07 -2.81
C SER A 98 -2.92 -4.50 -2.43
N PHE A 99 -3.31 -4.30 -1.18
CA PHE A 99 -4.66 -4.62 -0.71
C PHE A 99 -5.76 -3.83 -1.45
N THR A 100 -5.50 -2.57 -1.82
CA THR A 100 -6.53 -1.64 -2.33
C THR A 100 -6.19 -0.98 -3.65
N LYS A 101 -4.99 -1.22 -4.20
CA LYS A 101 -4.53 -0.59 -5.44
C LYS A 101 -3.58 -1.48 -6.23
N THR A 102 -3.56 -1.29 -7.54
CA THR A 102 -2.55 -1.81 -8.47
C THR A 102 -1.93 -0.63 -9.20
N SER A 103 -0.61 -0.61 -9.31
CA SER A 103 0.16 0.50 -9.88
C SER A 103 1.12 0.00 -10.95
N TYR A 104 1.24 0.76 -12.03
CA TYR A 104 2.18 0.54 -13.13
C TYR A 104 3.07 1.78 -13.25
N LEU A 105 4.34 1.59 -13.47
CA LEU A 105 5.30 2.68 -13.40
C LEU A 105 6.41 2.57 -14.43
N PHE A 106 7.02 3.71 -14.74
CA PHE A 106 8.29 3.77 -15.47
C PHE A 106 9.22 4.78 -14.81
N SER A 107 10.53 4.57 -15.01
CA SER A 107 11.55 5.59 -14.82
C SER A 107 12.32 5.82 -16.11
N THR A 108 12.66 7.09 -16.40
CA THR A 108 13.37 7.46 -17.62
C THR A 108 14.18 8.73 -17.45
N THR A 109 15.23 8.89 -18.23
CA THR A 109 16.01 10.14 -18.34
C THR A 109 15.75 10.90 -19.66
N SER A 110 14.85 10.39 -20.50
CA SER A 110 14.53 10.99 -21.80
C SER A 110 13.19 10.50 -22.32
N LYS A 111 12.64 11.14 -23.35
CA LYS A 111 11.41 10.71 -24.03
C LYS A 111 10.23 10.56 -23.06
N VAL A 112 10.08 11.51 -22.14
CA VAL A 112 8.99 11.48 -21.14
C VAL A 112 7.61 11.40 -21.81
N PRO A 113 7.29 12.17 -22.86
CA PRO A 113 6.02 12.09 -23.56
C PRO A 113 5.71 10.70 -24.11
N GLU A 114 6.68 10.05 -24.77
CA GLU A 114 6.52 8.72 -25.35
C GLU A 114 6.33 7.65 -24.27
N ASN A 115 7.01 7.79 -23.14
CA ASN A 115 6.84 6.88 -21.99
C ASN A 115 5.46 7.03 -21.35
N ILE A 116 4.96 8.25 -21.20
CA ILE A 116 3.60 8.49 -20.69
C ILE A 116 2.57 7.91 -21.65
N GLN A 117 2.73 8.14 -22.96
CA GLN A 117 1.84 7.57 -23.98
C GLN A 117 1.84 6.03 -23.91
N LEU A 118 3.02 5.41 -23.77
CA LEU A 118 3.15 3.95 -23.65
C LEU A 118 2.50 3.42 -22.37
N LEU A 119 2.66 4.13 -21.25
CA LEU A 119 2.02 3.78 -19.97
C LEU A 119 0.48 3.84 -20.08
N LEU A 120 -0.06 4.88 -20.71
CA LEU A 120 -1.49 5.03 -20.94
C LEU A 120 -2.02 3.96 -21.91
N GLU A 121 -1.25 3.61 -22.95
CA GLU A 121 -1.60 2.53 -23.87
C GLU A 121 -1.69 1.19 -23.13
N MET A 122 -0.69 0.87 -22.32
CA MET A 122 -0.61 -0.38 -21.57
C MET A 122 -1.83 -0.61 -20.67
N VAL A 123 -2.28 0.42 -19.94
CA VAL A 123 -3.43 0.29 -19.02
C VAL A 123 -4.80 0.44 -19.70
N SER A 124 -4.84 0.78 -20.98
CA SER A 124 -6.10 0.96 -21.74
C SER A 124 -6.44 -0.21 -22.66
N LYS A 125 -5.48 -1.11 -22.92
CA LYS A 125 -5.65 -2.21 -23.87
C LYS A 125 -5.04 -3.47 -23.31
N VAL A 126 -5.85 -4.50 -23.22
CA VAL A 126 -5.42 -5.83 -22.77
C VAL A 126 -5.97 -6.91 -23.68
N SER A 127 -5.21 -7.97 -23.88
CA SER A 127 -5.63 -9.14 -24.61
C SER A 127 -5.63 -10.37 -23.73
N PHE A 128 -6.75 -11.10 -23.77
CA PHE A 128 -6.91 -12.36 -23.06
C PHE A 128 -7.13 -13.49 -24.05
N THR A 129 -6.15 -14.39 -24.14
CA THR A 129 -6.30 -15.65 -24.88
C THR A 129 -6.15 -16.83 -23.92
N GLU A 130 -6.80 -17.96 -24.20
CA GLU A 130 -6.68 -19.17 -23.37
C GLU A 130 -5.21 -19.56 -23.14
N LYS A 131 -4.39 -19.48 -24.18
CA LYS A 131 -2.97 -19.81 -24.13
C LYS A 131 -2.20 -18.87 -23.21
N SER A 132 -2.42 -17.54 -23.32
CA SER A 132 -1.67 -16.56 -22.53
C SER A 132 -2.10 -16.59 -21.06
N VAL A 133 -3.40 -16.75 -20.79
CA VAL A 133 -3.93 -16.88 -19.42
C VAL A 133 -3.47 -18.18 -18.76
N SER A 134 -3.42 -19.30 -19.50
CA SER A 134 -2.89 -20.55 -18.95
C SER A 134 -1.41 -20.45 -18.60
N LYS A 135 -0.61 -19.83 -19.46
CA LYS A 135 0.82 -19.62 -19.20
C LYS A 135 1.04 -18.74 -17.96
N GLU A 136 0.30 -17.65 -17.86
CA GLU A 136 0.43 -16.73 -16.73
C GLU A 136 0.03 -17.37 -15.41
N ARG A 137 -1.04 -18.19 -15.43
CA ARG A 137 -1.46 -18.98 -14.27
C ARG A 137 -0.32 -19.87 -13.73
N GLU A 138 0.44 -20.52 -14.61
CA GLU A 138 1.58 -21.35 -14.20
C GLU A 138 2.70 -20.52 -13.56
N ILE A 139 2.96 -19.32 -14.09
CA ILE A 139 3.97 -18.38 -13.53
C ILE A 139 3.54 -17.93 -12.13
N ILE A 140 2.31 -17.45 -11.97
CA ILE A 140 1.79 -16.97 -10.69
C ILE A 140 1.74 -18.11 -9.65
N GLN A 141 1.41 -19.34 -10.07
CA GLN A 141 1.45 -20.50 -9.15
C GLN A 141 2.85 -20.82 -8.63
N GLN A 142 3.89 -20.57 -9.44
CA GLN A 142 5.29 -20.70 -8.99
C GLN A 142 5.65 -19.57 -8.01
N GLU A 143 5.23 -18.35 -8.32
CA GLU A 143 5.44 -17.18 -7.46
C GLU A 143 4.77 -17.34 -6.09
N ILE A 144 3.52 -17.82 -6.04
CA ILE A 144 2.84 -18.17 -4.79
C ILE A 144 3.68 -19.15 -3.96
N GLY A 145 4.30 -20.14 -4.62
CA GLY A 145 5.19 -21.08 -3.95
C GLY A 145 6.40 -20.38 -3.30
N MET A 146 7.00 -19.41 -3.99
CA MET A 146 8.13 -18.63 -3.46
C MET A 146 7.71 -17.78 -2.24
N TYR A 147 6.55 -17.14 -2.29
CA TYR A 147 6.02 -16.36 -1.15
C TYR A 147 5.75 -17.24 0.07
N GLN A 148 5.19 -18.43 -0.12
CA GLN A 148 4.91 -19.38 0.97
C GLN A 148 6.19 -19.89 1.64
N ASP A 149 7.33 -19.93 0.93
CA ASP A 149 8.63 -20.32 1.46
C ASP A 149 9.36 -19.16 2.17
N SER A 150 8.88 -17.91 2.06
CA SER A 150 9.44 -16.75 2.74
C SER A 150 8.92 -16.65 4.19
N PRO A 151 9.78 -16.76 5.22
CA PRO A 151 9.33 -16.70 6.61
C PRO A 151 8.73 -15.34 6.99
N ASP A 152 9.28 -14.23 6.49
CA ASP A 152 8.79 -12.89 6.83
C ASP A 152 7.42 -12.64 6.20
N TYR A 153 7.25 -13.06 4.96
CA TYR A 153 5.95 -13.00 4.28
C TYR A 153 4.91 -13.86 5.02
N ARG A 154 5.29 -15.09 5.38
CA ARG A 154 4.42 -16.01 6.13
C ARG A 154 4.07 -15.48 7.53
N LEU A 155 4.99 -14.77 8.17
CA LEU A 155 4.78 -14.14 9.47
C LEU A 155 3.71 -13.04 9.38
N PHE A 156 3.84 -12.16 8.40
CA PHE A 156 2.92 -11.04 8.18
C PHE A 156 1.51 -11.53 7.82
N PHE A 157 1.38 -12.38 6.79
CA PHE A 157 0.08 -12.91 6.39
C PHE A 157 -0.54 -13.85 7.44
N GLY A 158 0.27 -14.57 8.23
CA GLY A 158 -0.21 -15.34 9.36
C GLY A 158 -0.83 -14.46 10.45
N ALA A 159 -0.27 -13.28 10.70
CA ALA A 159 -0.88 -12.30 11.60
C ALA A 159 -2.19 -11.73 11.03
N LEU A 160 -2.23 -11.43 9.73
CA LEU A 160 -3.47 -10.97 9.05
C LEU A 160 -4.56 -12.05 9.07
N GLU A 161 -4.22 -13.31 8.83
CA GLU A 161 -5.15 -14.44 8.92
C GLU A 161 -5.74 -14.59 10.33
N ASN A 162 -4.96 -14.27 11.36
CA ASN A 162 -5.46 -14.25 12.74
C ASN A 162 -6.36 -13.04 13.02
N LEU A 163 -6.03 -11.87 12.46
CA LEU A 163 -6.81 -10.62 12.62
C LEU A 163 -8.12 -10.63 11.84
N TYR A 164 -8.12 -11.17 10.62
CA TYR A 164 -9.23 -11.11 9.65
C TYR A 164 -9.56 -12.49 9.05
N PRO A 165 -9.81 -13.53 9.89
CA PRO A 165 -9.97 -14.89 9.38
C PRO A 165 -11.13 -15.03 8.41
N GLY A 166 -10.86 -15.65 7.26
CA GLY A 166 -11.87 -15.91 6.23
C GLY A 166 -12.31 -14.66 5.44
N THR A 167 -11.49 -13.63 5.40
CA THR A 167 -11.73 -12.42 4.61
C THR A 167 -10.66 -12.25 3.53
N PRO A 168 -10.94 -11.47 2.46
CA PRO A 168 -9.96 -11.23 1.41
C PRO A 168 -8.66 -10.54 1.90
N LEU A 169 -8.70 -9.86 3.04
CA LEU A 169 -7.51 -9.23 3.64
C LEU A 169 -6.56 -10.26 4.26
N ALA A 170 -7.07 -11.43 4.64
CA ALA A 170 -6.27 -12.54 5.14
C ALA A 170 -5.64 -13.39 4.03
N ASP A 171 -6.16 -13.27 2.80
CA ASP A 171 -5.62 -13.99 1.66
C ASP A 171 -4.33 -13.33 1.17
N ASP A 172 -3.43 -14.15 0.62
CA ASP A 172 -2.26 -13.66 -0.10
C ASP A 172 -2.68 -12.75 -1.27
N ILE A 173 -1.95 -11.67 -1.51
CA ILE A 173 -2.22 -10.75 -2.62
C ILE A 173 -2.24 -11.50 -3.97
N ALA A 174 -1.33 -12.45 -4.14
CA ALA A 174 -1.30 -13.31 -5.33
C ALA A 174 -2.41 -14.39 -5.34
N GLY A 175 -3.17 -14.51 -4.26
CA GLY A 175 -4.17 -15.56 -4.08
C GLY A 175 -3.57 -16.90 -3.67
N THR A 176 -4.31 -17.97 -3.94
CA THR A 176 -3.89 -19.36 -3.71
C THR A 176 -3.83 -20.11 -5.03
N ARG A 177 -3.12 -21.25 -5.08
CA ARG A 177 -3.08 -22.11 -6.27
C ARG A 177 -4.49 -22.52 -6.72
N ASP A 178 -5.40 -22.73 -5.79
CA ASP A 178 -6.80 -23.08 -6.06
C ASP A 178 -7.57 -21.89 -6.63
N SER A 179 -7.52 -20.71 -5.96
CA SER A 179 -8.23 -19.52 -6.44
C SER A 179 -7.76 -19.08 -7.82
N ILE A 180 -6.43 -19.09 -8.08
CA ILE A 180 -5.85 -18.75 -9.39
C ILE A 180 -6.31 -19.73 -10.49
N SER A 181 -6.49 -21.00 -10.15
CA SER A 181 -7.01 -22.00 -11.11
C SER A 181 -8.46 -21.72 -11.54
N ASN A 182 -9.23 -21.04 -10.70
CA ASN A 182 -10.64 -20.71 -10.95
C ASN A 182 -10.84 -19.35 -11.66
N ILE A 183 -9.78 -18.56 -11.89
CA ILE A 183 -9.87 -17.30 -12.64
C ILE A 183 -10.12 -17.60 -14.11
N THR A 184 -11.19 -17.06 -14.68
CA THR A 184 -11.58 -17.18 -16.08
C THR A 184 -11.24 -15.92 -16.87
N ILE A 185 -11.22 -16.03 -18.21
CA ILE A 185 -11.08 -14.89 -19.11
C ILE A 185 -12.20 -13.86 -18.88
N ASP A 186 -13.43 -14.33 -18.66
CA ASP A 186 -14.56 -13.44 -18.42
C ASP A 186 -14.38 -12.66 -17.11
N ASN A 187 -13.87 -13.30 -16.05
CA ASN A 187 -13.53 -12.58 -14.81
C ASN A 187 -12.47 -11.51 -15.05
N LEU A 188 -11.40 -11.83 -15.79
CA LEU A 188 -10.33 -10.88 -16.09
C LEU A 188 -10.86 -9.70 -16.92
N ARG A 189 -11.66 -9.97 -17.95
CA ARG A 189 -12.24 -8.93 -18.80
C ARG A 189 -13.19 -8.02 -18.01
N GLU A 190 -14.11 -8.60 -17.25
CA GLU A 190 -15.05 -7.82 -16.44
C GLU A 190 -14.33 -6.93 -15.44
N ASN A 191 -13.32 -7.45 -14.71
CA ASN A 191 -12.53 -6.65 -13.76
C ASN A 191 -11.69 -5.59 -14.46
N PHE A 192 -11.11 -5.86 -15.61
CA PHE A 192 -10.40 -4.86 -16.40
C PHE A 192 -11.34 -3.73 -16.81
N ASP A 193 -12.51 -4.03 -17.37
CA ASP A 193 -13.48 -3.02 -17.78
C ASP A 193 -13.96 -2.16 -16.61
N LEU A 194 -14.16 -2.75 -15.42
CA LEU A 194 -14.63 -2.04 -14.24
C LEU A 194 -13.57 -1.15 -13.61
N PHE A 195 -12.38 -1.69 -13.37
CA PHE A 195 -11.37 -1.04 -12.55
C PHE A 195 -10.31 -0.27 -13.34
N TYR A 196 -10.09 -0.58 -14.62
CA TYR A 196 -9.19 0.20 -15.49
C TYR A 196 -9.93 1.31 -16.24
N HIS A 197 -11.11 1.65 -15.76
CA HIS A 197 -11.83 2.84 -16.18
C HIS A 197 -11.11 4.11 -15.70
N PRO A 198 -10.94 5.15 -16.52
CA PRO A 198 -10.21 6.38 -16.17
C PRO A 198 -10.66 7.03 -14.84
N SER A 199 -11.96 6.91 -14.48
CA SER A 199 -12.49 7.44 -13.23
C SER A 199 -11.99 6.74 -11.96
N GLN A 200 -11.44 5.52 -12.11
CA GLN A 200 -10.80 4.75 -11.03
C GLN A 200 -9.28 4.94 -10.99
N MET A 201 -8.74 5.71 -11.95
CA MET A 201 -7.30 5.80 -12.17
C MET A 201 -6.72 7.15 -11.74
N HIS A 202 -5.47 7.12 -11.34
CA HIS A 202 -4.67 8.27 -10.97
C HIS A 202 -3.30 8.20 -11.63
N LEU A 203 -2.93 9.23 -12.40
CA LEU A 203 -1.60 9.40 -12.96
C LEU A 203 -0.81 10.39 -12.11
N LEU A 204 0.37 10.00 -11.66
CA LEU A 204 1.36 10.88 -11.05
C LEU A 204 2.63 10.88 -11.91
N VAL A 205 3.14 12.06 -12.21
CA VAL A 205 4.46 12.24 -12.84
C VAL A 205 5.30 13.14 -11.96
N ILE A 206 6.51 12.70 -11.63
CA ILE A 206 7.45 13.42 -10.76
C ILE A 206 8.85 13.39 -11.39
N GLY A 207 9.57 14.50 -11.36
CA GLY A 207 10.93 14.61 -11.88
C GLY A 207 11.10 15.71 -12.92
N ASN A 208 12.03 15.55 -13.85
CA ASN A 208 12.38 16.57 -14.82
C ASN A 208 11.54 16.45 -16.10
N PHE A 209 10.51 17.26 -16.21
CA PHE A 209 9.63 17.31 -17.38
C PHE A 209 8.95 18.66 -17.53
N ASP A 210 8.44 18.95 -18.73
CA ASP A 210 7.59 20.10 -18.98
C ASP A 210 6.11 19.76 -18.68
N VAL A 211 5.47 20.58 -17.83
CA VAL A 211 4.09 20.36 -17.38
C VAL A 211 3.09 20.46 -18.51
N ASP A 212 3.27 21.42 -19.42
CA ASP A 212 2.35 21.65 -20.54
C ASP A 212 2.48 20.52 -21.58
N GLU A 213 3.71 20.04 -21.83
CA GLU A 213 3.97 18.90 -22.72
C GLU A 213 3.29 17.62 -22.20
N VAL A 214 3.46 17.30 -20.91
CA VAL A 214 2.80 16.14 -20.28
C VAL A 214 1.28 16.25 -20.36
N LEU A 215 0.72 17.41 -20.05
CA LEU A 215 -0.72 17.65 -20.13
C LEU A 215 -1.25 17.55 -21.57
N GLN A 216 -0.46 17.95 -22.55
CA GLN A 216 -0.82 17.81 -23.97
C GLN A 216 -0.90 16.33 -24.36
N VAL A 217 0.13 15.54 -24.04
CA VAL A 217 0.17 14.10 -24.33
C VAL A 217 -1.03 13.37 -23.72
N VAL A 218 -1.33 13.64 -22.44
CA VAL A 218 -2.46 12.98 -21.76
C VAL A 218 -3.81 13.38 -22.37
N LYS A 219 -3.96 14.61 -22.85
CA LYS A 219 -5.18 15.04 -23.55
C LYS A 219 -5.31 14.41 -24.93
N GLU A 220 -4.20 14.33 -25.68
CA GLU A 220 -4.19 13.79 -27.04
C GLU A 220 -4.40 12.29 -27.07
N TYR A 221 -3.95 11.60 -26.02
CA TYR A 221 -4.15 10.15 -25.91
C TYR A 221 -5.62 9.77 -25.77
N ASP A 222 -6.45 10.66 -25.20
CA ASP A 222 -7.90 10.49 -25.02
C ASP A 222 -8.29 9.06 -24.60
N LEU A 223 -7.99 8.72 -23.34
CA LEU A 223 -8.45 7.45 -22.75
C LEU A 223 -9.98 7.36 -22.89
N VAL A 224 -10.42 6.67 -23.94
CA VAL A 224 -11.85 6.42 -24.16
C VAL A 224 -12.28 5.30 -23.22
N PRO A 225 -13.16 5.57 -22.26
CA PRO A 225 -13.63 4.52 -21.37
C PRO A 225 -14.47 3.50 -22.15
N PRO A 226 -14.38 2.21 -21.83
CA PRO A 226 -15.13 1.14 -22.52
C PRO A 226 -16.66 1.29 -22.38
N HIS A 227 -17.09 1.99 -21.34
CA HIS A 227 -18.50 2.27 -21.01
C HIS A 227 -18.59 3.54 -20.14
N PRO A 228 -19.78 4.13 -19.93
CA PRO A 228 -19.97 5.16 -18.91
C PRO A 228 -19.54 4.65 -17.53
N SER A 229 -19.04 5.57 -16.67
CA SER A 229 -18.66 5.20 -15.30
C SER A 229 -19.82 4.50 -14.59
N VAL A 230 -19.51 3.38 -13.95
CA VAL A 230 -20.45 2.63 -13.13
C VAL A 230 -20.24 2.96 -11.65
N GLU A 231 -21.28 2.82 -10.87
CA GLU A 231 -21.16 2.94 -9.42
C GLU A 231 -20.58 1.64 -8.87
N LEU A 232 -19.42 1.78 -8.23
CA LEU A 232 -18.72 0.68 -7.56
C LEU A 232 -18.76 0.92 -6.06
N GLU A 233 -19.40 0.02 -5.33
CA GLU A 233 -19.39 0.03 -3.87
C GLU A 233 -18.59 -1.16 -3.34
N ARG A 234 -17.71 -0.90 -2.38
CA ARG A 234 -16.92 -1.91 -1.69
C ARG A 234 -17.57 -2.30 -0.40
N PHE A 235 -17.55 -3.57 -0.08
CA PHE A 235 -17.95 -4.03 1.24
C PHE A 235 -16.82 -3.76 2.25
N PRO A 236 -17.14 -3.26 3.46
CA PRO A 236 -16.19 -3.28 4.56
C PRO A 236 -15.69 -4.70 4.79
N VAL A 237 -14.40 -4.84 5.13
CA VAL A 237 -13.85 -6.15 5.50
C VAL A 237 -14.57 -6.68 6.73
N GLU A 238 -15.06 -7.91 6.63
CA GLU A 238 -15.83 -8.55 7.69
C GLU A 238 -14.98 -8.70 8.97
N LYS A 239 -15.59 -8.46 10.13
CA LYS A 239 -14.93 -8.59 11.43
C LYS A 239 -15.32 -9.91 12.09
N ASN A 240 -14.84 -11.01 11.50
CA ASN A 240 -14.98 -12.34 12.10
C ASN A 240 -14.21 -12.45 13.42
N GLU A 241 -14.53 -13.43 14.25
CA GLU A 241 -13.83 -13.69 15.51
C GLU A 241 -12.35 -13.95 15.26
N VAL A 242 -11.47 -13.17 15.91
CA VAL A 242 -10.02 -13.27 15.74
C VAL A 242 -9.47 -14.59 16.26
N ARG A 243 -8.41 -15.09 15.66
CA ARG A 243 -7.66 -16.24 16.14
C ARG A 243 -6.53 -15.76 17.05
N LEU A 244 -6.66 -15.92 18.36
CA LEU A 244 -5.77 -15.29 19.35
C LEU A 244 -4.29 -15.65 19.19
N ASN A 245 -3.99 -16.93 18.90
CA ASN A 245 -2.62 -17.42 18.79
C ASN A 245 -2.57 -18.52 17.74
N GLN A 246 -1.65 -18.39 16.80
CA GLN A 246 -1.29 -19.48 15.90
C GLN A 246 0.22 -19.53 15.70
N SER A 247 0.72 -20.67 15.27
CA SER A 247 2.13 -20.84 14.97
C SER A 247 2.35 -21.88 13.89
N CYS A 248 3.49 -21.78 13.21
CA CYS A 248 3.98 -22.82 12.32
C CYS A 248 5.47 -23.10 12.57
N ARG A 249 6.01 -24.07 11.83
CA ARG A 249 7.45 -24.38 11.82
C ARG A 249 8.01 -24.18 10.43
N MET A 250 9.10 -23.46 10.34
CA MET A 250 9.83 -23.21 9.08
C MET A 250 11.34 -23.35 9.31
N GLU A 251 12.10 -23.41 8.24
CA GLU A 251 13.56 -23.35 8.29
C GLU A 251 14.00 -21.90 8.52
N VAL A 252 14.15 -21.52 9.77
CA VAL A 252 14.57 -20.17 10.20
C VAL A 252 15.75 -20.28 11.17
N ALA A 253 16.67 -19.33 11.14
CA ALA A 253 17.79 -19.26 12.06
C ALA A 253 17.36 -18.84 13.47
N THR A 254 16.40 -17.93 13.54
CA THR A 254 15.80 -17.41 14.79
C THR A 254 14.29 -17.49 14.70
N PRO A 255 13.59 -17.92 15.76
CA PRO A 255 12.13 -17.85 15.79
C PRO A 255 11.64 -16.42 15.56
N LYS A 256 10.44 -16.30 14.98
CA LYS A 256 9.85 -15.01 14.63
C LYS A 256 8.52 -14.80 15.36
N LEU A 257 8.23 -13.57 15.70
CA LEU A 257 7.01 -13.15 16.37
C LEU A 257 6.35 -12.02 15.58
N ALA A 258 5.05 -12.15 15.35
CA ALA A 258 4.18 -11.05 14.95
C ALA A 258 3.12 -10.81 16.04
N ILE A 259 2.90 -9.54 16.38
CA ILE A 259 1.82 -9.09 17.26
C ILE A 259 0.94 -8.17 16.41
N GLY A 260 -0.30 -8.61 16.18
CA GLY A 260 -1.28 -7.85 15.39
C GLY A 260 -2.36 -7.24 16.27
N LEU A 261 -2.78 -6.03 15.90
CA LEU A 261 -3.92 -5.33 16.49
C LEU A 261 -4.90 -4.95 15.39
N ARG A 262 -6.14 -5.45 15.46
CA ARG A 262 -7.25 -5.04 14.59
C ARG A 262 -7.97 -3.87 15.21
N GLY A 263 -8.05 -2.74 14.49
CA GLY A 263 -8.83 -1.59 14.90
C GLY A 263 -10.33 -1.83 14.69
N ASN A 264 -11.12 -1.42 15.68
CA ASN A 264 -12.59 -1.56 15.66
C ASN A 264 -13.32 -0.21 15.77
N ASP A 265 -12.60 0.85 16.00
CA ASP A 265 -13.13 2.21 16.06
C ASP A 265 -13.47 2.76 14.66
N ILE A 266 -14.29 3.78 14.62
CA ILE A 266 -14.74 4.42 13.37
C ILE A 266 -13.87 5.63 13.10
N ILE A 267 -13.26 5.66 11.93
CA ILE A 267 -12.40 6.75 11.47
C ILE A 267 -13.11 7.51 10.35
N LYS A 268 -13.22 8.82 10.49
CA LYS A 268 -13.74 9.67 9.42
C LYS A 268 -12.75 9.78 8.29
N GLU A 269 -13.24 9.88 7.06
CA GLU A 269 -12.42 9.94 5.85
C GLU A 269 -11.35 11.04 5.92
N GLU A 270 -11.75 12.24 6.31
CA GLU A 270 -10.89 13.41 6.43
C GLU A 270 -9.85 13.31 7.56
N GLU A 271 -10.01 12.36 8.48
CA GLU A 271 -9.10 12.17 9.63
C GLU A 271 -8.10 11.03 9.40
N LYS A 272 -8.26 10.19 8.37
CA LYS A 272 -7.48 8.96 8.16
C LYS A 272 -5.97 9.20 8.12
N PHE A 273 -5.51 10.20 7.38
CA PHE A 273 -4.08 10.48 7.28
C PHE A 273 -3.50 10.91 8.64
N ARG A 274 -4.17 11.84 9.33
CA ARG A 274 -3.77 12.25 10.68
C ARG A 274 -3.82 11.07 11.65
N TYR A 275 -4.84 10.23 11.57
CA TYR A 275 -5.00 9.03 12.39
C TYR A 275 -3.85 8.04 12.18
N LYS A 276 -3.50 7.73 10.92
CA LYS A 276 -2.36 6.87 10.55
C LYS A 276 -1.06 7.40 11.16
N LEU A 277 -0.80 8.70 11.04
CA LEU A 277 0.39 9.34 11.61
C LEU A 277 0.41 9.26 13.14
N MET A 278 -0.73 9.49 13.81
CA MET A 278 -0.81 9.39 15.28
C MET A 278 -0.57 7.97 15.78
N LEU A 279 -1.09 6.93 15.08
CA LEU A 279 -0.77 5.54 15.41
C LEU A 279 0.72 5.25 15.23
N LYS A 280 1.30 5.66 14.11
CA LYS A 280 2.75 5.51 13.88
C LYS A 280 3.55 6.18 15.00
N LEU A 281 3.21 7.42 15.38
CA LEU A 281 3.86 8.13 16.47
C LEU A 281 3.75 7.36 17.79
N LEU A 282 2.55 6.93 18.20
CA LEU A 282 2.33 6.19 19.44
C LEU A 282 3.18 4.92 19.52
N PHE A 283 3.09 4.09 18.48
CA PHE A 283 3.81 2.82 18.47
C PHE A 283 5.32 3.00 18.32
N SER A 284 5.79 4.03 17.59
CA SER A 284 7.21 4.39 17.53
C SER A 284 7.75 4.89 18.86
N MET A 285 6.98 5.69 19.61
CA MET A 285 7.34 6.08 20.97
C MET A 285 7.53 4.88 21.90
N MET A 286 6.66 3.88 21.80
CA MET A 286 6.68 2.71 22.70
C MET A 286 7.70 1.64 22.30
N PHE A 287 7.94 1.45 21.01
CA PHE A 287 8.66 0.29 20.45
C PHE A 287 9.75 0.66 19.44
N GLY A 288 9.82 1.91 19.01
CA GLY A 288 10.86 2.38 18.09
C GLY A 288 12.25 2.33 18.72
N TRP A 289 13.27 2.41 17.90
CA TRP A 289 14.69 2.25 18.28
C TRP A 289 15.18 3.29 19.32
N THR A 290 14.50 4.42 19.49
CA THR A 290 14.78 5.44 20.51
C THR A 290 14.08 5.18 21.85
N SER A 291 13.15 4.19 21.92
CA SER A 291 12.45 3.87 23.17
C SER A 291 13.36 3.11 24.16
N GLN A 292 13.16 3.36 25.45
CA GLN A 292 13.87 2.65 26.52
C GLN A 292 13.62 1.13 26.45
N ARG A 293 12.41 0.74 26.00
CA ARG A 293 12.05 -0.66 25.82
C ARG A 293 12.89 -1.33 24.73
N PHE A 294 12.98 -0.71 23.54
CA PHE A 294 13.81 -1.24 22.47
C PHE A 294 15.26 -1.36 22.91
N GLN A 295 15.84 -0.30 23.49
CA GLN A 295 17.22 -0.27 23.93
C GLN A 295 17.51 -1.38 24.97
N SER A 296 16.64 -1.52 25.96
CA SER A 296 16.81 -2.55 27.01
C SER A 296 16.74 -3.97 26.45
N LEU A 297 15.83 -4.23 25.50
CA LEU A 297 15.69 -5.56 24.88
C LEU A 297 16.83 -5.85 23.91
N TYR A 298 17.29 -4.83 23.18
CA TYR A 298 18.42 -4.92 22.26
C TYR A 298 19.73 -5.20 23.01
N GLU A 299 20.03 -4.45 24.07
CA GLU A 299 21.19 -4.66 24.93
C GLU A 299 21.18 -6.02 25.61
N ALA A 300 20.01 -6.54 25.94
CA ALA A 300 19.84 -7.88 26.51
C ALA A 300 19.91 -9.01 25.44
N GLY A 301 20.08 -8.66 24.14
CA GLY A 301 20.10 -9.61 23.04
C GLY A 301 18.78 -10.36 22.82
N LYS A 302 17.64 -9.78 23.25
CA LYS A 302 16.32 -10.37 23.10
C LYS A 302 15.64 -10.04 21.79
N ILE A 303 15.98 -8.92 21.21
CA ILE A 303 15.58 -8.45 19.88
C ILE A 303 16.81 -7.92 19.15
N ASP A 304 16.66 -7.73 17.85
CA ASP A 304 17.64 -7.08 16.98
C ASP A 304 16.96 -6.02 16.10
N ASN A 305 17.63 -5.61 15.02
CA ASN A 305 17.10 -4.60 14.08
C ASN A 305 15.98 -5.13 13.17
N SER A 306 15.52 -6.38 13.36
CA SER A 306 14.39 -6.95 12.61
C SER A 306 13.02 -6.46 13.11
N LEU A 307 12.98 -5.75 14.26
CA LEU A 307 11.72 -5.19 14.75
C LEU A 307 11.20 -4.15 13.76
N THR A 308 10.01 -4.43 13.21
CA THR A 308 9.31 -3.53 12.28
C THR A 308 7.92 -3.18 12.80
N LEU A 309 7.42 -2.05 12.34
CA LEU A 309 6.08 -1.55 12.65
C LEU A 309 5.34 -1.27 11.33
N GLU A 310 4.27 -2.02 11.08
CA GLU A 310 3.34 -1.75 9.99
C GLU A 310 2.04 -1.16 10.54
N VAL A 311 1.61 -0.03 9.97
CA VAL A 311 0.36 0.66 10.32
C VAL A 311 -0.42 0.91 9.05
N GLU A 312 -1.53 0.20 8.88
CA GLU A 312 -2.44 0.41 7.77
C GLU A 312 -3.77 1.01 8.25
N VAL A 313 -4.19 2.09 7.56
CA VAL A 313 -5.45 2.77 7.80
C VAL A 313 -6.11 3.05 6.46
N GLY A 314 -6.99 2.14 6.05
CA GLY A 314 -7.75 2.22 4.80
C GLY A 314 -9.23 2.58 5.03
N GLU A 315 -9.99 2.59 3.93
CA GLU A 315 -11.45 2.78 3.99
C GLU A 315 -12.16 1.59 4.62
N LEU A 316 -11.63 0.39 4.41
CA LEU A 316 -12.30 -0.87 4.68
C LEU A 316 -11.77 -1.58 5.92
N PHE A 317 -10.57 -1.23 6.38
CA PHE A 317 -9.87 -1.87 7.49
C PHE A 317 -8.77 -0.95 8.04
N HIS A 318 -8.37 -1.19 9.29
CA HIS A 318 -7.15 -0.63 9.86
C HIS A 318 -6.56 -1.58 10.89
N PHE A 319 -5.23 -1.66 10.88
CA PHE A 319 -4.50 -2.54 11.79
C PHE A 319 -3.09 -2.00 12.08
N VAL A 320 -2.50 -2.55 13.14
CA VAL A 320 -1.09 -2.39 13.47
C VAL A 320 -0.49 -3.78 13.60
N ILE A 321 0.67 -4.02 12.97
CA ILE A 321 1.44 -5.27 13.12
C ILE A 321 2.87 -4.91 13.48
N LEU A 322 3.36 -5.51 14.57
CA LEU A 322 4.75 -5.51 14.99
C LEU A 322 5.35 -6.87 14.65
N THR A 323 6.47 -6.91 13.95
CA THR A 323 7.20 -8.17 13.68
C THR A 323 8.62 -8.08 14.21
N MET A 324 9.19 -9.22 14.66
CA MET A 324 10.55 -9.28 15.16
C MET A 324 11.10 -10.71 15.16
N ASP A 325 12.42 -10.81 15.09
CA ASP A 325 13.17 -12.04 15.37
C ASP A 325 13.53 -12.10 16.85
N THR A 326 13.30 -13.24 17.51
CA THR A 326 13.59 -13.37 18.92
C THR A 326 13.67 -14.84 19.37
N GLN A 327 14.57 -15.14 20.28
CA GLN A 327 14.65 -16.46 20.91
C GLN A 327 13.53 -16.71 21.93
N GLU A 328 12.80 -15.65 22.36
CA GLU A 328 11.78 -15.71 23.40
C GLU A 328 10.40 -15.23 22.92
N PRO A 329 9.83 -15.75 21.80
CA PRO A 329 8.63 -15.17 21.19
C PRO A 329 7.42 -15.13 22.12
N VAL A 330 7.21 -16.17 22.94
CA VAL A 330 6.09 -16.24 23.89
C VAL A 330 6.24 -15.21 25.01
N SER A 331 7.44 -15.07 25.56
CA SER A 331 7.73 -14.11 26.64
C SER A 331 7.59 -12.68 26.15
N LEU A 332 8.13 -12.37 24.94
CA LEU A 332 8.04 -11.03 24.37
C LEU A 332 6.63 -10.67 23.95
N SER A 333 5.86 -11.60 23.37
CA SER A 333 4.44 -11.36 23.10
C SER A 333 3.72 -10.86 24.34
N HIS A 334 3.87 -11.56 25.47
CA HIS A 334 3.24 -11.15 26.73
C HIS A 334 3.71 -9.77 27.20
N GLN A 335 5.01 -9.46 27.09
CA GLN A 335 5.57 -8.16 27.49
C GLN A 335 5.03 -7.03 26.63
N PHE A 336 5.03 -7.19 25.29
CA PHE A 336 4.53 -6.19 24.35
C PHE A 336 3.04 -5.94 24.53
N ARG A 337 2.23 -7.00 24.61
CA ARG A 337 0.78 -6.88 24.83
C ARG A 337 0.44 -6.19 26.15
N SER A 338 1.21 -6.48 27.21
CA SER A 338 1.05 -5.80 28.50
C SER A 338 1.41 -4.33 28.41
N ALA A 339 2.50 -4.00 27.70
CA ALA A 339 2.91 -2.61 27.46
C ALA A 339 1.84 -1.85 26.68
N ILE A 340 1.33 -2.42 25.57
CA ILE A 340 0.28 -1.81 24.75
C ILE A 340 -0.95 -1.49 25.61
N LYS A 341 -1.42 -2.44 26.42
CA LYS A 341 -2.56 -2.21 27.33
C LYS A 341 -2.31 -1.15 28.40
N GLN A 342 -1.06 -0.88 28.73
CA GLN A 342 -0.67 0.08 29.75
C GLN A 342 0.05 1.30 29.15
N PHE A 343 -0.16 1.61 27.87
CA PHE A 343 0.57 2.62 27.13
C PHE A 343 0.63 3.99 27.82
N GLU A 344 -0.41 4.40 28.54
CA GLU A 344 -0.43 5.68 29.29
C GLU A 344 0.58 5.73 30.44
N LYS A 345 1.06 4.58 30.90
CA LYS A 345 2.09 4.47 31.95
C LYS A 345 3.48 4.23 31.37
N ASP A 346 3.59 4.10 30.06
CA ASP A 346 4.86 3.88 29.41
C ASP A 346 5.74 5.14 29.57
N PRO A 347 6.97 5.01 30.06
CA PRO A 347 7.83 6.16 30.32
C PRO A 347 8.18 6.95 29.04
N ASP A 348 8.10 6.29 27.88
CA ASP A 348 8.41 6.89 26.59
C ASP A 348 7.20 7.64 25.97
N VAL A 349 6.00 7.50 26.53
CA VAL A 349 4.80 8.27 26.13
C VAL A 349 4.80 9.62 26.85
N ASN A 350 5.70 10.51 26.44
CA ASN A 350 5.90 11.83 26.99
C ASN A 350 6.15 12.86 25.90
N GLN A 351 6.08 14.17 26.24
CA GLN A 351 6.19 15.25 25.26
C GLN A 351 7.57 15.31 24.58
N GLU A 352 8.64 15.16 25.35
CA GLU A 352 10.01 15.23 24.83
C GLU A 352 10.27 14.14 23.78
N HIS A 353 9.85 12.92 24.08
CA HIS A 353 10.01 11.81 23.15
C HIS A 353 9.09 11.95 21.92
N LEU A 354 7.84 12.43 22.09
CA LEU A 354 6.97 12.76 20.96
C LEU A 354 7.63 13.76 20.00
N ASP A 355 8.26 14.82 20.52
CA ASP A 355 8.94 15.82 19.70
C ASP A 355 10.15 15.22 18.97
N THR A 356 10.86 14.30 19.61
CA THR A 356 11.95 13.52 18.98
C THR A 356 11.45 12.67 17.82
N ILE A 357 10.40 11.85 18.04
CA ILE A 357 9.84 10.97 16.98
C ILE A 357 9.24 11.79 15.83
N LYS A 358 8.60 12.93 16.11
CA LYS A 358 8.15 13.84 15.06
C LYS A 358 9.30 14.36 14.19
N SER A 359 10.40 14.73 14.84
CA SER A 359 11.60 15.22 14.14
C SER A 359 12.24 14.12 13.28
N GLU A 360 12.30 12.89 13.79
CA GLU A 360 12.73 11.71 13.06
C GLU A 360 11.83 11.46 11.84
N MET A 361 10.51 11.35 12.03
CA MET A 361 9.55 11.09 10.96
C MET A 361 9.58 12.19 9.88
N PHE A 362 9.81 13.45 10.28
CA PHE A 362 9.98 14.54 9.33
C PHE A 362 11.32 14.42 8.57
N GLY A 363 12.40 14.04 9.27
CA GLY A 363 13.70 13.78 8.64
C GLY A 363 13.64 12.64 7.61
N ASP A 364 12.99 11.53 7.95
CA ASP A 364 12.77 10.39 7.06
C ASP A 364 11.95 10.78 5.83
N PHE A 365 10.91 11.58 6.04
CA PHE A 365 10.12 12.12 4.94
C PHE A 365 10.96 12.99 3.99
N LEU A 366 11.76 13.93 4.52
CA LEU A 366 12.66 14.75 3.70
C LEU A 366 13.71 13.91 2.97
N GLN A 367 14.27 12.90 3.63
CA GLN A 367 15.21 11.98 3.00
C GLN A 367 14.54 11.19 1.87
N GLY A 368 13.30 10.74 2.07
CA GLY A 368 12.50 10.05 1.06
C GLY A 368 12.24 10.90 -0.18
N LEU A 369 12.07 12.23 -0.03
CA LEU A 369 11.88 13.14 -1.17
C LEU A 369 13.10 13.23 -2.12
N ASN A 370 14.27 12.74 -1.72
CA ASN A 370 15.43 12.62 -2.61
C ASN A 370 15.34 11.42 -3.58
N SER A 371 14.39 10.49 -3.36
CA SER A 371 14.09 9.41 -4.29
C SER A 371 12.78 9.69 -5.01
N LEU A 372 12.82 9.77 -6.34
CA LEU A 372 11.60 9.95 -7.15
C LEU A 372 10.68 8.73 -7.02
N GLU A 373 11.25 7.53 -6.99
CA GLU A 373 10.50 6.28 -6.79
C GLU A 373 9.77 6.28 -5.45
N TYR A 374 10.47 6.59 -4.35
CA TYR A 374 9.85 6.69 -3.04
C TYR A 374 8.75 7.75 -3.03
N SER A 375 9.05 8.93 -3.56
CA SER A 375 8.08 10.04 -3.62
C SER A 375 6.83 9.67 -4.41
N ALA A 376 6.98 8.92 -5.51
CA ALA A 376 5.87 8.50 -6.36
C ALA A 376 5.05 7.36 -5.72
N THR A 377 5.71 6.34 -5.18
CA THR A 377 5.04 5.16 -4.60
C THR A 377 4.35 5.45 -3.26
N GLN A 378 4.90 6.40 -2.49
CA GLN A 378 4.34 6.86 -1.21
C GLN A 378 3.42 8.08 -1.35
N PHE A 379 3.20 8.58 -2.58
CA PHE A 379 2.28 9.67 -2.80
C PHE A 379 0.84 9.22 -2.57
N GLU A 380 0.19 9.86 -1.62
CA GLU A 380 -1.24 9.69 -1.34
C GLU A 380 -1.94 11.04 -1.49
N TYR A 381 -3.16 11.01 -1.98
CA TYR A 381 -4.05 12.18 -2.04
C TYR A 381 -5.41 11.82 -1.43
N PHE A 382 -6.01 12.76 -0.74
CA PHE A 382 -7.21 12.54 0.06
C PHE A 382 -8.38 13.36 -0.48
N SER A 383 -9.59 12.96 -0.09
CA SER A 383 -10.84 13.59 -0.55
C SER A 383 -10.97 15.06 -0.16
N ASP A 384 -10.32 15.49 0.93
CA ASP A 384 -10.26 16.88 1.39
C ASP A 384 -9.26 17.75 0.61
N GLY A 385 -8.53 17.15 -0.34
CA GLY A 385 -7.50 17.82 -1.15
C GLY A 385 -6.13 17.90 -0.48
N SER A 386 -5.94 17.25 0.67
CA SER A 386 -4.62 17.06 1.27
C SER A 386 -3.85 15.96 0.51
N THR A 387 -2.53 15.99 0.66
CA THR A 387 -1.63 14.97 0.11
C THR A 387 -0.60 14.56 1.15
N SER A 388 0.21 13.54 0.86
CA SER A 388 1.36 13.16 1.69
C SER A 388 2.34 14.32 1.94
N TYR A 389 2.38 15.34 1.08
CA TYR A 389 3.18 16.57 1.30
C TYR A 389 2.65 17.48 2.41
N ASP A 390 1.43 17.26 2.91
CA ASP A 390 0.91 17.94 4.10
C ASP A 390 1.43 17.32 5.43
N LEU A 391 2.19 16.21 5.36
CA LEU A 391 2.76 15.52 6.53
C LEU A 391 3.45 16.46 7.54
N PRO A 392 4.34 17.40 7.15
CA PRO A 392 5.00 18.30 8.11
C PRO A 392 4.02 19.16 8.90
N LYS A 393 3.00 19.68 8.22
CA LYS A 393 1.95 20.51 8.82
C LYS A 393 1.10 19.70 9.79
N ILE A 394 0.75 18.46 9.41
CA ILE A 394 -0.06 17.57 10.25
C ILE A 394 0.74 17.16 11.48
N LEU A 395 2.01 16.76 11.33
CA LEU A 395 2.90 16.42 12.46
C LEU A 395 3.02 17.57 13.47
N GLN A 396 3.20 18.79 12.98
CA GLN A 396 3.29 19.98 13.85
C GLN A 396 2.01 20.16 14.68
N GLY A 397 0.85 19.87 14.10
CA GLY A 397 -0.46 20.03 14.75
C GLY A 397 -0.88 18.87 15.68
N ILE A 398 -0.06 17.81 15.83
CA ILE A 398 -0.37 16.69 16.74
C ILE A 398 0.21 16.99 18.12
N SER A 399 -0.62 16.92 19.17
CA SER A 399 -0.18 17.06 20.58
C SER A 399 -0.10 15.70 21.28
N LEU A 400 0.60 15.64 22.42
CA LEU A 400 0.63 14.42 23.25
C LEU A 400 -0.79 14.03 23.72
N GLN A 401 -1.66 15.01 23.96
CA GLN A 401 -3.06 14.72 24.33
C GLN A 401 -3.83 14.05 23.20
N ASP A 402 -3.56 14.44 21.94
CA ASP A 402 -4.16 13.76 20.76
C ASP A 402 -3.71 12.32 20.70
N ILE A 403 -2.41 12.05 20.93
CA ILE A 403 -1.84 10.69 20.96
C ILE A 403 -2.49 9.85 22.07
N ILE A 404 -2.60 10.37 23.28
CA ILE A 404 -3.22 9.67 24.42
C ILE A 404 -4.71 9.40 24.13
N LYS A 405 -5.43 10.37 23.59
CA LYS A 405 -6.83 10.20 23.23
C LYS A 405 -7.02 9.13 22.17
N LEU A 406 -6.20 9.16 21.12
CA LEU A 406 -6.20 8.15 20.07
C LEU A 406 -5.87 6.76 20.64
N GLY A 407 -4.80 6.67 21.46
CA GLY A 407 -4.38 5.41 22.07
C GLY A 407 -5.52 4.74 22.85
N ARG A 408 -6.27 5.51 23.65
CA ARG A 408 -7.48 5.02 24.32
C ARG A 408 -8.52 4.53 23.32
N GLN A 409 -8.83 5.35 22.33
CA GLN A 409 -9.85 5.02 21.34
C GLN A 409 -9.50 3.73 20.58
N PHE A 410 -8.25 3.59 20.13
CA PHE A 410 -7.80 2.44 19.36
C PHE A 410 -7.59 1.20 20.25
N ILE A 411 -6.76 1.32 21.31
CA ILE A 411 -6.32 0.16 22.11
C ILE A 411 -7.46 -0.45 22.91
N ASP A 412 -8.37 0.35 23.47
CA ASP A 412 -9.50 -0.16 24.26
C ASP A 412 -10.49 -0.99 23.40
N GLN A 413 -10.53 -0.75 22.10
CA GLN A 413 -11.40 -1.45 21.16
C GLN A 413 -10.68 -2.47 20.29
N ALA A 414 -9.33 -2.46 20.29
CA ALA A 414 -8.55 -3.33 19.43
C ALA A 414 -8.56 -4.78 19.91
N GLU A 415 -8.60 -5.70 18.98
CA GLU A 415 -8.39 -7.11 19.20
C GLU A 415 -6.94 -7.45 18.88
N MET A 416 -6.26 -8.13 19.82
CA MET A 416 -4.84 -8.45 19.69
C MET A 416 -4.65 -9.93 19.42
N VAL A 417 -3.78 -10.25 18.48
CA VAL A 417 -3.41 -11.61 18.10
C VAL A 417 -1.90 -11.77 18.06
N ASP A 418 -1.45 -13.02 18.13
CA ASP A 418 -0.05 -13.39 17.93
C ASP A 418 0.07 -14.42 16.81
N TYR A 419 1.12 -14.31 16.01
CA TYR A 419 1.55 -15.37 15.11
C TYR A 419 3.04 -15.61 15.29
N MET A 420 3.44 -16.89 15.35
CA MET A 420 4.82 -17.25 15.64
C MET A 420 5.35 -18.27 14.64
N ILE A 421 6.60 -18.11 14.25
CA ILE A 421 7.32 -19.11 13.46
C ILE A 421 8.44 -19.68 14.32
N PHE A 422 8.39 -20.98 14.54
CA PHE A 422 9.44 -21.72 15.24
C PHE A 422 10.33 -22.46 14.27
N GLN A 423 11.55 -22.74 14.68
CA GLN A 423 12.46 -23.61 13.95
C GLN A 423 11.88 -25.02 13.77
N LYS A 424 12.12 -25.62 12.59
CA LYS A 424 11.83 -27.04 12.35
C LYS A 424 12.72 -27.95 13.18
#